data_8d712ace5f111a4e340b2879b4c14a5e
#
_entry.id   8d712ace5f111a4e340b2879b4c14a5e
#
_cell.length_a   1.000
_cell.length_b   1.000
_cell.length_c   1.000
_cell.angle_alpha   90.00
_cell.angle_beta   90.00
_cell.angle_gamma   90.00
#
_symmetry.space_group_name_H-M   'P 1'
#
loop_
_entity.id
_entity.type
_entity.pdbx_description
1 polymer ?
#
loop_
_entity_poly.entity_id
_entity_poly.type
_entity_poly.pdbx_seq_one_letter_code
_entity_poly.pdbx_strand_id
1 'polypeptide(L)'
;MSKQRIGVYPGTFDPITLGHMDIIRRGAKLVDKLVIGVTTNIAKSPMFSDEERLDMVRRECAGIDADIVVIGFNSLLMDFAESQGASV
;
A
#
# COMPACT_ATOMS: atom_id res chain seq x y z
N MET A 1 14.07 14.07 -19.51
CA MET A 1 13.74 12.91 -18.69
C MET A 1 12.54 13.19 -17.82
N SER A 2 11.58 12.31 -17.85
CA SER A 2 10.40 12.50 -17.05
C SER A 2 10.68 12.12 -15.59
N LYS A 3 10.00 12.79 -14.68
CA LYS A 3 10.09 12.45 -13.27
C LYS A 3 9.31 11.17 -12.99
N GLN A 4 9.82 10.36 -12.07
CA GLN A 4 9.11 9.19 -11.62
C GLN A 4 7.86 9.61 -10.85
N ARG A 5 6.73 9.01 -11.20
CA ARG A 5 5.50 9.22 -10.48
C ARG A 5 5.37 8.15 -9.40
N ILE A 6 5.18 8.59 -8.17
CA ILE A 6 5.05 7.68 -7.04
C ILE A 6 3.66 7.88 -6.44
N GLY A 7 2.87 6.82 -6.44
CA GLY A 7 1.57 6.82 -5.80
C GLY A 7 1.63 6.11 -4.46
N VAL A 8 0.74 6.50 -3.55
CA VAL A 8 0.64 5.87 -2.24
C VAL A 8 -0.80 5.44 -2.01
N TYR A 9 -0.97 4.20 -1.60
CA TYR A 9 -2.29 3.68 -1.25
C TYR A 9 -2.24 3.12 0.17
N PRO A 10 -2.66 3.92 1.14
CA PRO A 10 -2.67 3.47 2.54
C PRO A 10 -3.98 2.78 2.89
N GLY A 11 -3.93 1.87 3.82
CA GLY A 11 -5.11 1.20 4.30
C GLY A 11 -4.81 0.23 5.42
N THR A 12 -5.86 -0.30 6.01
CA THR A 12 -5.74 -1.30 7.06
C THR A 12 -5.52 -2.70 6.49
N PHE A 13 -6.21 -3.01 5.39
CA PHE A 13 -6.13 -4.31 4.70
C PHE A 13 -6.31 -5.49 5.67
N ASP A 14 -7.44 -5.51 6.35
CA ASP A 14 -7.70 -6.49 7.41
C ASP A 14 -9.01 -7.25 7.13
N PRO A 15 -9.02 -8.16 6.15
CA PRO A 15 -7.96 -8.46 5.18
C PRO A 15 -8.05 -7.60 3.91
N ILE A 16 -7.08 -7.81 3.01
CA ILE A 16 -7.16 -7.22 1.66
C ILE A 16 -8.33 -7.88 0.91
N THR A 17 -9.05 -7.08 0.14
CA THR A 17 -10.24 -7.53 -0.58
C THR A 17 -10.08 -7.37 -2.09
N LEU A 18 -11.03 -7.90 -2.84
CA LEU A 18 -11.03 -7.72 -4.30
C LEU A 18 -11.17 -6.26 -4.68
N GLY A 19 -11.90 -5.47 -3.87
CA GLY A 19 -11.99 -4.03 -4.10
C GLY A 19 -10.65 -3.34 -3.96
N HIS A 20 -9.87 -3.72 -2.94
CA HIS A 20 -8.51 -3.22 -2.78
C HIS A 20 -7.65 -3.57 -3.98
N MET A 21 -7.75 -4.82 -4.44
CA MET A 21 -6.95 -5.27 -5.58
C MET A 21 -7.28 -4.53 -6.86
N ASP A 22 -8.55 -4.20 -7.07
CA ASP A 22 -8.98 -3.43 -8.23
C ASP A 22 -8.32 -2.04 -8.22
N ILE A 23 -8.33 -1.37 -7.07
CA ILE A 23 -7.72 -0.06 -6.92
C ILE A 23 -6.21 -0.13 -7.13
N ILE A 24 -5.58 -1.16 -6.58
CA ILE A 24 -4.13 -1.35 -6.73
C ILE A 24 -3.76 -1.55 -8.20
N ARG A 25 -4.49 -2.38 -8.92
CA ARG A 25 -4.21 -2.63 -10.33
C ARG A 25 -4.38 -1.37 -11.17
N ARG A 26 -5.43 -0.59 -10.89
CA ARG A 26 -5.67 0.67 -11.60
C ARG A 26 -4.59 1.69 -11.27
N GLY A 27 -4.25 1.83 -9.98
CA GLY A 27 -3.22 2.76 -9.55
C GLY A 27 -1.86 2.44 -10.13
N ALA A 28 -1.53 1.15 -10.20
CA ALA A 28 -0.25 0.71 -10.74
C ALA A 28 -0.05 1.11 -12.20
N LYS A 29 -1.13 1.32 -12.94
CA LYS A 29 -1.05 1.77 -14.34
C LYS A 29 -0.84 3.27 -14.46
N LEU A 30 -1.16 4.02 -13.40
CA LEU A 30 -1.12 5.48 -13.44
C LEU A 30 0.20 6.04 -12.93
N VAL A 31 1.00 5.24 -12.24
CA VAL A 31 2.24 5.70 -11.62
C VAL A 31 3.38 4.76 -11.98
N ASP A 32 4.60 5.24 -11.80
CA ASP A 32 5.80 4.43 -12.07
C ASP A 32 6.10 3.49 -10.90
N LYS A 33 5.75 3.92 -9.70
CA LYS A 33 5.95 3.13 -8.49
C LYS A 33 4.75 3.32 -7.58
N LEU A 34 4.19 2.22 -7.09
CA LEU A 34 3.06 2.26 -6.16
C LEU A 34 3.50 1.74 -4.80
N VAL A 35 3.32 2.55 -3.78
CA VAL A 35 3.64 2.17 -2.40
C VAL A 35 2.35 1.85 -1.68
N ILE A 36 2.21 0.61 -1.24
CA ILE A 36 1.06 0.18 -0.44
C ILE A 36 1.46 0.31 1.02
N GLY A 37 0.76 1.17 1.76
CA GLY A 37 1.03 1.38 3.17
C GLY A 37 0.02 0.66 4.03
N VAL A 38 0.46 -0.35 4.76
CA VAL A 38 -0.40 -1.12 5.66
C VAL A 38 -0.31 -0.52 7.06
N THR A 39 -1.44 -0.07 7.60
CA THR A 39 -1.48 0.54 8.93
C THR A 39 -1.15 -0.49 9.99
N THR A 40 -0.15 -0.19 10.82
CA THR A 40 0.23 -1.03 11.95
C THR A 40 -0.15 -0.34 13.26
N ASN A 41 -0.09 -1.08 14.37
CA ASN A 41 -0.41 -0.56 15.71
C ASN A 41 -1.79 0.09 15.78
N ILE A 42 -2.77 -0.61 15.21
CA ILE A 42 -4.16 -0.14 15.19
C ILE A 42 -4.71 -0.20 16.60
N ALA A 43 -5.40 0.88 17.04
CA ALA A 43 -5.96 0.96 18.38
C ALA A 43 -7.02 -0.10 18.65
N LYS A 44 -7.80 -0.46 17.65
CA LYS A 44 -8.78 -1.56 17.77
C LYS A 44 -8.10 -2.86 17.40
N SER A 45 -8.52 -3.96 18.02
CA SER A 45 -7.97 -5.27 17.70
C SER A 45 -8.29 -5.64 16.25
N PRO A 46 -7.28 -5.73 15.39
CA PRO A 46 -7.52 -6.15 14.00
C PRO A 46 -7.78 -7.65 13.93
N MET A 47 -8.40 -8.07 12.85
CA MET A 47 -8.67 -9.49 12.60
C MET A 47 -7.36 -10.27 12.41
N PHE A 48 -6.38 -9.65 11.76
CA PHE A 48 -5.08 -10.26 11.50
C PHE A 48 -3.97 -9.38 12.07
N SER A 49 -2.84 -10.01 12.42
CA SER A 49 -1.68 -9.27 12.92
C SER A 49 -1.08 -8.40 11.83
N ASP A 50 -0.18 -7.49 12.23
CA ASP A 50 0.51 -6.63 11.29
C ASP A 50 1.25 -7.44 10.23
N GLU A 51 1.99 -8.45 10.68
CA GLU A 51 2.77 -9.31 9.76
C GLU A 51 1.86 -10.09 8.81
N GLU A 52 0.75 -10.60 9.32
CA GLU A 52 -0.21 -11.34 8.49
C GLU A 52 -0.80 -10.43 7.42
N ARG A 53 -1.17 -9.22 7.78
CA ARG A 53 -1.74 -8.27 6.83
C ARG A 53 -0.74 -7.86 5.77
N LEU A 54 0.50 -7.59 6.17
CA LEU A 54 1.57 -7.27 5.23
C LEU A 54 1.81 -8.40 4.26
N ASP A 55 1.87 -9.64 4.78
CA ASP A 55 2.11 -10.81 3.96
C ASP A 55 0.99 -11.04 2.95
N MET A 56 -0.26 -10.90 3.39
CA MET A 56 -1.42 -11.04 2.50
C MET A 56 -1.37 -10.04 1.35
N VAL A 57 -1.04 -8.79 1.64
CA VAL A 57 -0.95 -7.76 0.61
C VAL A 57 0.18 -8.07 -0.37
N ARG A 58 1.33 -8.48 0.14
CA ARG A 58 2.47 -8.84 -0.72
C ARG A 58 2.13 -10.00 -1.65
N ARG A 59 1.47 -11.02 -1.12
CA ARG A 59 1.08 -12.20 -1.92
C ARG A 59 0.11 -11.82 -3.02
N GLU A 60 -0.88 -11.00 -2.70
CA GLU A 60 -1.87 -10.59 -3.69
C GLU A 60 -1.27 -9.70 -4.75
N CYS A 61 -0.30 -8.88 -4.40
CA CYS A 61 0.35 -7.99 -5.36
C CYS A 61 1.42 -8.68 -6.20
N ALA A 62 1.87 -9.86 -5.80
CA ALA A 62 2.96 -10.56 -6.49
C ALA A 62 2.64 -10.89 -7.95
N GLY A 63 1.36 -11.04 -8.28
CA GLY A 63 0.94 -11.34 -9.65
C GLY A 63 0.78 -10.13 -10.55
N ILE A 64 0.99 -8.93 -10.01
CA ILE A 64 0.84 -7.70 -10.78
C ILE A 64 2.18 -7.30 -11.37
N ASP A 65 2.21 -7.10 -12.69
CA ASP A 65 3.44 -6.70 -13.38
C ASP A 65 3.61 -5.18 -13.26
N ALA A 66 4.14 -4.74 -12.13
CA ALA A 66 4.35 -3.33 -11.85
C ALA A 66 5.31 -3.20 -10.66
N ASP A 67 5.88 -2.00 -10.50
CA ASP A 67 6.76 -1.71 -9.37
C ASP A 67 5.91 -1.36 -8.15
N ILE A 68 5.65 -2.36 -7.32
CA ILE A 68 4.82 -2.22 -6.13
C ILE A 68 5.65 -2.56 -4.89
N VAL A 69 5.63 -1.64 -3.94
CA VAL A 69 6.32 -1.81 -2.65
C VAL A 69 5.27 -1.85 -1.55
N VAL A 70 5.37 -2.81 -0.65
CA VAL A 70 4.44 -2.97 0.46
C VAL A 70 5.20 -2.73 1.76
N ILE A 71 4.77 -1.74 2.53
CA ILE A 71 5.41 -1.40 3.81
C ILE A 71 4.35 -1.19 4.89
N GLY A 72 4.77 -1.37 6.15
CA GLY A 72 3.94 -1.07 7.29
C GLY A 72 4.25 0.32 7.82
N PHE A 73 3.26 0.98 8.42
CA PHE A 73 3.47 2.28 9.05
C PHE A 73 2.49 2.45 10.20
N ASN A 74 2.88 3.27 11.18
CA ASN A 74 2.02 3.55 12.34
C ASN A 74 1.91 5.05 12.61
N SER A 75 2.24 5.88 11.64
CA SER A 75 2.21 7.32 11.78
C SER A 75 0.99 7.89 11.06
N LEU A 76 0.83 9.20 11.15
CA LEU A 76 -0.22 9.89 10.43
C LEU A 76 -0.02 9.73 8.93
N LEU A 77 -1.12 9.66 8.21
CA LEU A 77 -1.12 9.46 6.77
C LEU A 77 -0.25 10.47 6.04
N MET A 78 -0.30 11.72 6.46
CA MET A 78 0.50 12.77 5.82
C MET A 78 1.99 12.53 5.97
N ASP A 79 2.43 12.11 7.15
CA ASP A 79 3.83 11.82 7.38
C ASP A 79 4.29 10.67 6.50
N PHE A 80 3.46 9.65 6.36
CA PHE A 80 3.76 8.53 5.49
C PHE A 80 3.93 8.97 4.04
N ALA A 81 2.99 9.75 3.55
CA ALA A 81 3.02 10.21 2.16
C ALA A 81 4.26 11.07 1.89
N GLU A 82 4.61 11.96 2.81
CA GLU A 82 5.79 12.80 2.69
C GLU A 82 7.07 11.97 2.68
N SER A 83 7.15 10.98 3.57
CA SER A 83 8.35 10.16 3.67
C SER A 83 8.60 9.33 2.40
N GLN A 84 7.56 9.04 1.63
CA GLN A 84 7.68 8.29 0.38
C GLN A 84 7.81 9.18 -0.84
N GLY A 85 7.78 10.50 -0.66
CA GLY A 85 7.88 11.41 -1.78
C GLY A 85 6.71 11.30 -2.74
N ALA A 86 5.52 11.04 -2.22
CA ALA A 86 4.34 10.79 -3.04
C ALA A 86 3.92 12.04 -3.81
N SER A 87 3.46 11.83 -5.03
CA SER A 87 2.97 12.89 -5.91
C SER A 87 1.50 12.71 -6.27
N VAL A 88 0.86 11.70 -5.70
CA VAL A 88 -0.54 11.38 -5.98
C VAL A 88 -1.32 11.30 -4.68
#